data_5e2b11509988552a0982289990dbe1cc
#
_entry.id   5e2b11509988552a0982289990dbe1cc
#
_cell.length_a   1.000
_cell.length_b   1.000
_cell.length_c   1.000
_cell.angle_alpha   90.00
_cell.angle_beta   90.00
_cell.angle_gamma   90.00
#
_symmetry.space_group_name_H-M   'P 1'
#
loop_
_entity.id
_entity.type
_entity.pdbx_description
1 polymer ?
#
loop_
_entity_poly.entity_id
_entity_poly.type
_entity_poly.pdbx_seq_one_letter_code
_entity_poly.pdbx_strand_id
1 'polypeptide(L)'
;ILQYSYFPLYFTLTGGFTTEKSEGKLVEISSIKTLNWRCKHTWRRASYNTMWCLIGCSIGDFGTIAFFQFSGIEWPVMAIMTLAIINGLITSIILETFILWKQMDLSNAFKTAIGMSLISMIAMEAAMNITDVILTGGAILTWWVIPFMLAAGFVTPLPYNYWRLKALGKACH
;
A
#
# COMPACT_ATOMS: atom_id res chain seq x y z
N ILE A 1 -15.87 -20.90 -16.97
CA ILE A 1 -15.07 -21.67 -16.00
C ILE A 1 -13.83 -20.85 -15.73
N LEU A 2 -13.89 -20.00 -14.68
CA LEU A 2 -12.81 -19.13 -14.24
C LEU A 2 -11.92 -19.93 -13.28
N GLN A 3 -10.76 -20.36 -13.77
CA GLN A 3 -9.75 -21.00 -12.98
C GLN A 3 -8.97 -19.91 -12.23
N TYR A 4 -9.42 -19.63 -10.99
CA TYR A 4 -8.65 -18.83 -10.05
C TYR A 4 -7.41 -19.62 -9.65
N SER A 5 -6.29 -19.32 -10.28
CA SER A 5 -4.98 -19.77 -9.80
C SER A 5 -4.69 -19.11 -8.46
N TYR A 6 -5.03 -19.81 -7.39
CA TYR A 6 -4.54 -19.51 -6.05
C TYR A 6 -3.02 -19.54 -6.08
N PHE A 7 -2.41 -18.41 -5.86
CA PHE A 7 -0.97 -18.28 -5.78
C PHE A 7 -0.54 -18.51 -4.32
N PRO A 8 0.09 -19.64 -3.98
CA PRO A 8 0.59 -19.85 -2.64
C PRO A 8 1.81 -18.95 -2.43
N LEU A 9 1.68 -17.96 -1.54
CA LEU A 9 2.80 -17.22 -0.96
C LEU A 9 3.51 -18.16 0.03
N TYR A 10 4.29 -19.11 -0.45
CA TYR A 10 5.22 -19.83 0.40
C TYR A 10 6.37 -18.89 0.78
N PHE A 11 6.23 -18.32 1.94
CA PHE A 11 7.35 -17.73 2.67
C PHE A 11 7.95 -18.85 3.53
N THR A 12 8.91 -19.57 2.99
CA THR A 12 9.68 -20.54 3.76
C THR A 12 10.70 -19.76 4.60
N LEU A 13 10.33 -19.48 5.85
CA LEU A 13 11.27 -19.11 6.90
C LEU A 13 11.95 -20.39 7.40
N THR A 14 12.97 -20.87 6.73
CA THR A 14 13.98 -21.73 7.35
C THR A 14 15.16 -20.84 7.69
N GLY A 15 15.21 -20.40 8.96
CA GLY A 15 16.36 -19.75 9.55
C GLY A 15 17.50 -20.73 9.69
N GLY A 16 18.48 -20.64 8.82
CA GLY A 16 19.82 -21.13 9.02
C GLY A 16 20.73 -19.93 9.23
N PHE A 17 21.00 -19.59 10.48
CA PHE A 17 22.03 -18.61 10.83
C PHE A 17 23.39 -19.29 10.72
N THR A 18 24.04 -19.18 9.57
CA THR A 18 25.46 -19.47 9.41
C THR A 18 26.15 -18.32 8.69
N THR A 19 27.24 -17.88 9.30
CA THR A 19 28.22 -16.88 8.96
C THR A 19 28.62 -16.89 7.49
N GLU A 20 27.95 -16.04 6.68
CA GLU A 20 28.40 -15.66 5.33
C GLU A 20 28.12 -14.18 5.09
N LYS A 21 28.76 -13.34 5.93
CA LYS A 21 28.48 -11.90 6.04
C LYS A 21 29.18 -11.03 4.98
N SER A 22 29.97 -11.60 4.07
CA SER A 22 30.71 -10.80 3.06
C SER A 22 30.25 -10.99 1.62
N GLU A 23 29.75 -12.16 1.23
CA GLU A 23 29.27 -12.38 -0.12
C GLU A 23 27.84 -11.87 -0.37
N GLY A 24 26.96 -11.92 0.63
CA GLY A 24 25.59 -11.44 0.53
C GLY A 24 25.48 -9.95 0.16
N LYS A 25 26.42 -9.12 0.61
CA LYS A 25 26.42 -7.67 0.35
C LYS A 25 26.81 -7.30 -1.08
N LEU A 26 27.64 -8.11 -1.72
CA LEU A 26 28.03 -7.92 -3.13
C LEU A 26 26.94 -8.41 -4.10
N VAL A 27 26.22 -9.48 -3.72
CA VAL A 27 25.09 -9.98 -4.51
C VAL A 27 23.92 -8.99 -4.46
N GLU A 28 23.66 -8.36 -3.30
CA GLU A 28 22.61 -7.35 -3.15
C GLU A 28 22.89 -6.08 -3.98
N ILE A 29 24.15 -5.62 -4.02
CA ILE A 29 24.57 -4.47 -4.82
C ILE A 29 24.57 -4.77 -6.33
N SER A 30 24.85 -6.00 -6.75
CA SER A 30 24.81 -6.41 -8.15
C SER A 30 23.38 -6.56 -8.65
N SER A 31 22.43 -6.97 -7.79
CA SER A 31 21.02 -7.11 -8.10
C SER A 31 20.32 -5.76 -8.37
N ILE A 32 20.82 -4.69 -7.77
CA ILE A 32 20.29 -3.32 -8.01
C ILE A 32 20.69 -2.79 -9.39
N LYS A 33 21.79 -3.29 -9.96
CA LYS A 33 22.37 -2.79 -11.22
C LYS A 33 21.58 -3.14 -12.47
N THR A 34 20.60 -4.06 -12.40
CA THR A 34 19.73 -4.45 -13.53
C THR A 34 18.25 -4.32 -13.21
N LEU A 35 17.84 -3.15 -12.70
CA LEU A 35 16.42 -2.86 -12.48
C LEU A 35 15.71 -2.70 -13.83
N ASN A 36 15.25 -3.82 -14.38
CA ASN A 36 14.50 -3.80 -15.63
C ASN A 36 13.03 -3.44 -15.36
N TRP A 37 12.66 -2.20 -15.67
CA TRP A 37 11.31 -1.66 -15.51
C TRP A 37 10.28 -2.21 -16.50
N ARG A 38 10.68 -3.06 -17.45
CA ARG A 38 9.83 -3.57 -18.54
C ARG A 38 9.06 -4.84 -18.20
N CYS A 39 9.16 -5.39 -16.98
CA CYS A 39 8.45 -6.62 -16.64
C CYS A 39 6.95 -6.38 -16.42
N LYS A 40 6.12 -6.67 -17.41
CA LYS A 40 4.66 -6.52 -17.38
C LYS A 40 4.01 -7.31 -16.24
N HIS A 41 4.52 -8.49 -15.92
CA HIS A 41 3.99 -9.32 -14.82
C HIS A 41 4.19 -8.65 -13.46
N THR A 42 5.37 -8.05 -13.22
CA THR A 42 5.66 -7.32 -11.97
C THR A 42 4.78 -6.08 -11.85
N TRP A 43 4.55 -5.34 -12.94
CA TRP A 43 3.63 -4.21 -12.95
C TRP A 43 2.20 -4.62 -12.60
N ARG A 44 1.71 -5.71 -13.19
CA ARG A 44 0.37 -6.24 -12.88
C ARG A 44 0.22 -6.61 -11.40
N ARG A 45 1.24 -7.25 -10.80
CA ARG A 45 1.23 -7.60 -9.38
C ARG A 45 1.32 -6.37 -8.49
N ALA A 46 2.18 -5.40 -8.82
CA ALA A 46 2.29 -4.14 -8.11
C ALA A 46 0.95 -3.40 -8.13
N SER A 47 0.33 -3.27 -9.30
CA SER A 47 -0.98 -2.61 -9.46
C SER A 47 -2.07 -3.30 -8.65
N TYR A 48 -2.12 -4.63 -8.65
CA TYR A 48 -3.11 -5.39 -7.88
C TYR A 48 -2.97 -5.17 -6.37
N ASN A 49 -1.73 -5.23 -5.85
CA ASN A 49 -1.48 -4.96 -4.43
C ASN A 49 -1.81 -3.51 -4.06
N THR A 50 -1.40 -2.55 -4.91
CA THR A 50 -1.69 -1.13 -4.70
C THR A 50 -3.20 -0.87 -4.70
N MET A 51 -3.96 -1.54 -5.55
CA MET A 51 -5.43 -1.41 -5.62
C MET A 51 -6.11 -1.85 -4.32
N TRP A 52 -5.73 -2.99 -3.74
CA TRP A 52 -6.29 -3.44 -2.46
C TRP A 52 -5.94 -2.52 -1.31
N CYS A 53 -4.70 -2.04 -1.27
CA CYS A 53 -4.27 -1.04 -0.30
C CYS A 53 -5.09 0.26 -0.45
N LEU A 54 -5.29 0.74 -1.68
CA LEU A 54 -6.08 1.93 -1.98
C LEU A 54 -7.53 1.79 -1.51
N ILE A 55 -8.16 0.63 -1.72
CA ILE A 55 -9.53 0.37 -1.23
C ILE A 55 -9.57 0.49 0.30
N GLY A 56 -8.61 -0.12 1.01
CA GLY A 56 -8.52 -0.03 2.47
C GLY A 56 -8.35 1.40 2.96
N CYS A 57 -7.42 2.14 2.38
CA CYS A 57 -7.15 3.54 2.67
C CYS A 57 -8.39 4.41 2.41
N SER A 58 -9.02 4.26 1.25
CA SER A 58 -10.19 5.06 0.86
C SER A 58 -11.38 4.88 1.79
N ILE A 59 -11.60 3.69 2.33
CA ILE A 59 -12.69 3.43 3.29
C ILE A 59 -12.49 4.27 4.56
N GLY A 60 -11.28 4.31 5.12
CA GLY A 60 -10.99 5.06 6.33
C GLY A 60 -10.93 6.57 6.10
N ASP A 61 -10.26 7.00 5.04
CA ASP A 61 -10.07 8.40 4.67
C ASP A 61 -11.41 9.06 4.31
N PHE A 62 -12.10 8.55 3.31
CA PHE A 62 -13.39 9.10 2.88
C PHE A 62 -14.47 8.95 3.95
N GLY A 63 -14.46 7.85 4.71
CA GLY A 63 -15.38 7.66 5.82
C GLY A 63 -15.22 8.74 6.89
N THR A 64 -13.98 9.13 7.19
CA THR A 64 -13.68 10.19 8.17
C THR A 64 -14.11 11.55 7.64
N ILE A 65 -13.73 11.91 6.43
CA ILE A 65 -14.11 13.21 5.83
C ILE A 65 -15.63 13.33 5.72
N ALA A 66 -16.30 12.28 5.23
CA ALA A 66 -17.75 12.24 5.13
C ALA A 66 -18.43 12.39 6.51
N PHE A 67 -17.90 11.72 7.54
CA PHE A 67 -18.42 11.84 8.89
C PHE A 67 -18.42 13.30 9.38
N PHE A 68 -17.30 14.02 9.27
CA PHE A 68 -17.22 15.41 9.66
C PHE A 68 -18.10 16.31 8.79
N GLN A 69 -18.14 16.06 7.49
CA GLN A 69 -18.95 16.83 6.56
C GLN A 69 -20.46 16.72 6.84
N PHE A 70 -20.96 15.52 7.20
CA PHE A 70 -22.39 15.32 7.50
C PHE A 70 -22.76 15.64 8.95
N SER A 71 -21.82 15.52 9.91
CA SER A 71 -22.06 15.81 11.31
C SER A 71 -22.09 17.32 11.60
N GLY A 72 -21.63 18.18 10.68
CA GLY A 72 -21.57 19.63 10.89
C GLY A 72 -20.59 20.05 12.00
N ILE A 73 -19.65 19.19 12.37
CA ILE A 73 -18.65 19.49 13.41
C ILE A 73 -17.54 20.31 12.78
N GLU A 74 -17.40 21.57 13.19
CA GLU A 74 -16.39 22.49 12.70
C GLU A 74 -15.03 22.24 13.37
N TRP A 75 -14.25 21.34 12.80
CA TRP A 75 -12.86 21.13 13.19
C TRP A 75 -11.90 21.80 12.19
N PRO A 76 -10.68 22.16 12.63
CA PRO A 76 -9.66 22.65 11.70
C PRO A 76 -9.38 21.60 10.61
N VAL A 77 -9.31 22.03 9.35
CA VAL A 77 -9.06 21.15 8.19
C VAL A 77 -7.89 20.21 8.41
N MET A 78 -6.79 20.72 8.95
CA MET A 78 -5.59 19.92 9.23
C MET A 78 -5.84 18.79 10.25
N ALA A 79 -6.74 19.01 11.22
CA ALA A 79 -7.08 17.98 12.21
C ALA A 79 -7.95 16.89 11.59
N ILE A 80 -8.92 17.26 10.73
CA ILE A 80 -9.75 16.31 10.00
C ILE A 80 -8.87 15.44 9.06
N MET A 81 -7.96 16.06 8.32
CA MET A 81 -7.05 15.35 7.42
C MET A 81 -6.11 14.41 8.17
N THR A 82 -5.54 14.85 9.30
CA THR A 82 -4.67 13.99 10.11
C THR A 82 -5.44 12.77 10.60
N LEU A 83 -6.67 12.95 11.07
CA LEU A 83 -7.53 11.85 11.52
C LEU A 83 -7.93 10.93 10.36
N ALA A 84 -8.22 11.49 9.19
CA ALA A 84 -8.53 10.74 7.98
C ALA A 84 -7.37 9.84 7.57
N ILE A 85 -6.14 10.36 7.53
CA ILE A 85 -4.92 9.59 7.25
C ILE A 85 -4.74 8.45 8.27
N ILE A 86 -4.91 8.72 9.56
CA ILE A 86 -4.76 7.69 10.60
C ILE A 86 -5.80 6.59 10.42
N ASN A 87 -7.06 6.93 10.18
CA ASN A 87 -8.13 5.98 9.96
C ASN A 87 -7.93 5.19 8.65
N GLY A 88 -7.46 5.84 7.58
CA GLY A 88 -7.10 5.19 6.33
C GLY A 88 -6.00 4.15 6.50
N LEU A 89 -4.94 4.50 7.25
CA LEU A 89 -3.87 3.55 7.57
C LEU A 89 -4.38 2.36 8.38
N ILE A 90 -5.21 2.60 9.40
CA ILE A 90 -5.78 1.53 10.25
C ILE A 90 -6.65 0.60 9.42
N THR A 91 -7.58 1.12 8.63
CA THR A 91 -8.48 0.31 7.80
C THR A 91 -7.72 -0.48 6.74
N SER A 92 -6.68 0.10 6.14
CA SER A 92 -5.83 -0.59 5.18
C SER A 92 -5.04 -1.73 5.82
N ILE A 93 -4.43 -1.51 7.00
CA ILE A 93 -3.72 -2.55 7.75
C ILE A 93 -4.67 -3.69 8.14
N ILE A 94 -5.89 -3.36 8.59
CA ILE A 94 -6.91 -4.38 8.94
C ILE A 94 -7.27 -5.20 7.71
N LEU A 95 -7.54 -4.56 6.57
CA LEU A 95 -7.90 -5.23 5.33
C LEU A 95 -6.78 -6.13 4.81
N GLU A 96 -5.54 -5.63 4.77
CA GLU A 96 -4.38 -6.43 4.35
C GLU A 96 -4.14 -7.60 5.32
N THR A 97 -4.23 -7.36 6.63
CA THR A 97 -4.09 -8.42 7.64
C THR A 97 -5.16 -9.50 7.45
N PHE A 98 -6.41 -9.11 7.19
CA PHE A 98 -7.50 -10.05 6.95
C PHE A 98 -7.27 -10.90 5.68
N ILE A 99 -6.75 -10.30 4.61
CA ILE A 99 -6.42 -11.02 3.38
C ILE A 99 -5.27 -12.02 3.62
N LEU A 100 -4.24 -11.60 4.37
CA LEU A 100 -3.07 -12.43 4.67
C LEU A 100 -3.38 -13.52 5.71
N TRP A 101 -4.29 -13.27 6.65
CA TRP A 101 -4.69 -14.25 7.67
C TRP A 101 -5.24 -15.56 7.07
N LYS A 102 -5.85 -15.48 5.91
CA LYS A 102 -6.28 -16.70 5.19
C LYS A 102 -5.13 -17.57 4.69
N GLN A 103 -3.90 -17.04 4.70
CA GLN A 103 -2.71 -17.67 4.11
C GLN A 103 -1.63 -17.97 5.16
N MET A 104 -1.65 -17.29 6.30
CA MET A 104 -0.65 -17.41 7.36
C MET A 104 -1.26 -17.09 8.73
N ASP A 105 -0.52 -17.39 9.80
CA ASP A 105 -0.90 -17.04 11.16
C ASP A 105 -1.12 -15.52 11.34
N LEU A 106 -2.11 -15.14 12.17
CA LEU A 106 -2.54 -13.76 12.38
C LEU A 106 -1.38 -12.81 12.78
N SER A 107 -0.51 -13.28 13.69
CA SER A 107 0.63 -12.47 14.14
C SER A 107 1.61 -12.16 13.01
N ASN A 108 1.89 -13.16 12.16
CA ASN A 108 2.75 -13.00 11.00
C ASN A 108 2.08 -12.17 9.90
N ALA A 109 0.77 -12.33 9.70
CA ALA A 109 -0.02 -11.53 8.77
C ALA A 109 0.04 -10.04 9.12
N PHE A 110 -0.16 -9.70 10.39
CA PHE A 110 -0.11 -8.32 10.88
C PHE A 110 1.30 -7.69 10.75
N LYS A 111 2.35 -8.41 11.16
CA LYS A 111 3.74 -7.95 11.00
C LYS A 111 4.11 -7.73 9.52
N THR A 112 3.62 -8.60 8.65
CA THR A 112 3.85 -8.51 7.22
C THR A 112 3.09 -7.31 6.60
N ALA A 113 1.84 -7.10 6.97
CA ALA A 113 1.05 -5.97 6.53
C ALA A 113 1.74 -4.63 6.90
N ILE A 114 2.13 -4.46 8.17
CA ILE A 114 2.83 -3.24 8.61
C ILE A 114 4.20 -3.12 7.94
N GLY A 115 5.05 -4.13 8.04
CA GLY A 115 6.44 -4.04 7.58
C GLY A 115 6.60 -3.90 6.07
N MET A 116 5.62 -4.40 5.31
CA MET A 116 5.70 -4.40 3.85
C MET A 116 4.98 -3.21 3.19
N SER A 117 3.95 -2.67 3.79
CA SER A 117 3.06 -1.73 3.11
C SER A 117 3.04 -0.32 3.69
N LEU A 118 3.54 -0.11 4.92
CA LEU A 118 3.40 1.15 5.64
C LEU A 118 3.91 2.38 4.84
N ILE A 119 5.09 2.28 4.23
CA ILE A 119 5.66 3.41 3.44
C ILE A 119 4.76 3.71 2.23
N SER A 120 4.29 2.67 1.57
CA SER A 120 3.39 2.77 0.42
C SER A 120 2.05 3.39 0.82
N MET A 121 1.50 2.99 1.97
CA MET A 121 0.24 3.52 2.52
C MET A 121 0.37 5.01 2.87
N ILE A 122 1.43 5.41 3.58
CA ILE A 122 1.67 6.82 3.92
C ILE A 122 1.80 7.68 2.66
N ALA A 123 2.54 7.22 1.65
CA ALA A 123 2.67 7.93 0.39
C ALA A 123 1.33 8.07 -0.36
N MET A 124 0.49 7.04 -0.31
CA MET A 124 -0.84 7.00 -0.89
C MET A 124 -1.78 8.01 -0.21
N GLU A 125 -1.88 7.95 1.11
CA GLU A 125 -2.70 8.84 1.91
C GLU A 125 -2.29 10.31 1.74
N ALA A 126 -0.98 10.59 1.78
CA ALA A 126 -0.48 11.93 1.54
C ALA A 126 -0.88 12.45 0.15
N ALA A 127 -0.77 11.62 -0.90
CA ALA A 127 -1.13 12.01 -2.25
C ALA A 127 -2.64 12.28 -2.40
N MET A 128 -3.49 11.47 -1.78
CA MET A 128 -4.94 11.64 -1.80
C MET A 128 -5.35 12.95 -1.10
N ASN A 129 -4.85 13.17 0.11
CA ASN A 129 -5.18 14.35 0.90
C ASN A 129 -4.60 15.64 0.31
N ILE A 130 -3.38 15.64 -0.23
CA ILE A 130 -2.83 16.80 -0.96
C ILE A 130 -3.69 17.13 -2.18
N THR A 131 -4.15 16.12 -2.92
CA THR A 131 -5.03 16.32 -4.08
C THR A 131 -6.36 16.93 -3.66
N ASP A 132 -6.96 16.47 -2.55
CA ASP A 132 -8.19 17.05 -2.02
C ASP A 132 -8.00 18.54 -1.69
N VAL A 133 -6.98 18.89 -0.92
CA VAL A 133 -6.69 20.29 -0.55
C VAL A 133 -6.46 21.18 -1.76
N ILE A 134 -5.73 20.69 -2.77
CA ILE A 134 -5.45 21.48 -3.98
C ILE A 134 -6.73 21.75 -4.77
N LEU A 135 -7.65 20.78 -4.85
CA LEU A 135 -8.84 20.86 -5.68
C LEU A 135 -10.04 21.48 -4.96
N THR A 136 -10.16 21.32 -3.65
CA THR A 136 -11.31 21.79 -2.85
C THR A 136 -10.97 22.94 -1.90
N GLY A 137 -9.69 23.14 -1.59
CA GLY A 137 -9.22 24.09 -0.58
C GLY A 137 -9.37 23.59 0.86
N GLY A 138 -9.83 22.34 1.07
CA GLY A 138 -10.06 21.78 2.40
C GLY A 138 -10.30 20.27 2.37
N ALA A 139 -10.69 19.71 3.51
CA ALA A 139 -11.12 18.30 3.61
C ALA A 139 -12.60 18.22 3.24
N ILE A 140 -12.92 18.22 1.95
CA ILE A 140 -14.30 18.24 1.42
C ILE A 140 -14.48 17.16 0.37
N LEU A 141 -15.17 16.09 0.74
CA LEU A 141 -15.45 14.99 -0.17
C LEU A 141 -16.50 15.42 -1.23
N THR A 142 -16.03 15.64 -2.44
CA THR A 142 -16.88 16.04 -3.59
C THR A 142 -16.78 14.97 -4.69
N TRP A 143 -17.89 14.61 -5.31
CA TRP A 143 -17.97 13.52 -6.30
C TRP A 143 -16.97 13.63 -7.46
N TRP A 144 -16.72 14.85 -7.93
CA TRP A 144 -15.78 15.07 -9.04
C TRP A 144 -14.31 14.98 -8.62
N VAL A 145 -13.98 15.18 -7.32
CA VAL A 145 -12.63 15.14 -6.79
C VAL A 145 -12.19 13.69 -6.48
N ILE A 146 -13.12 12.81 -6.08
CA ILE A 146 -12.85 11.42 -5.75
C ILE A 146 -11.99 10.70 -6.81
N PRO A 147 -12.31 10.73 -8.10
CA PRO A 147 -11.50 10.04 -9.10
C PRO A 147 -10.07 10.58 -9.20
N PHE A 148 -9.85 11.86 -8.96
CA PHE A 148 -8.51 12.45 -8.96
C PHE A 148 -7.71 12.04 -7.71
N MET A 149 -8.34 12.02 -6.53
CA MET A 149 -7.73 11.50 -5.30
C MET A 149 -7.32 10.05 -5.48
N LEU A 150 -8.21 9.20 -5.97
CA LEU A 150 -7.94 7.78 -6.21
C LEU A 150 -6.82 7.58 -7.25
N ALA A 151 -6.80 8.37 -8.32
CA ALA A 151 -5.75 8.31 -9.33
C ALA A 151 -4.38 8.71 -8.74
N ALA A 152 -4.32 9.81 -7.97
CA ALA A 152 -3.11 10.25 -7.30
C ALA A 152 -2.62 9.21 -6.28
N GLY A 153 -3.54 8.68 -5.45
CA GLY A 153 -3.25 7.64 -4.47
C GLY A 153 -2.80 6.33 -5.10
N PHE A 154 -3.27 5.99 -6.29
CA PHE A 154 -2.85 4.80 -7.02
C PHE A 154 -1.46 4.96 -7.64
N VAL A 155 -1.24 6.06 -8.35
CA VAL A 155 -0.01 6.28 -9.15
C VAL A 155 1.20 6.52 -8.25
N THR A 156 1.05 7.25 -7.14
CA THR A 156 2.15 7.66 -6.27
C THR A 156 2.93 6.47 -5.67
N PRO A 157 2.30 5.46 -5.05
CA PRO A 157 3.03 4.34 -4.46
C PRO A 157 3.43 3.27 -5.48
N LEU A 158 2.90 3.31 -6.71
CA LEU A 158 3.06 2.26 -7.70
C LEU A 158 4.53 1.99 -8.08
N PRO A 159 5.39 3.02 -8.34
CA PRO A 159 6.79 2.80 -8.63
C PRO A 159 7.56 2.17 -7.46
N TYR A 160 7.24 2.60 -6.23
CA TYR A 160 7.82 2.03 -5.01
C TYR A 160 7.42 0.55 -4.84
N ASN A 161 6.16 0.21 -5.03
CA ASN A 161 5.66 -1.16 -4.95
C ASN A 161 6.28 -2.05 -6.03
N TYR A 162 6.48 -1.54 -7.23
CA TYR A 162 7.21 -2.24 -8.31
C TYR A 162 8.66 -2.53 -7.91
N TRP A 163 9.38 -1.50 -7.46
CA TRP A 163 10.76 -1.63 -7.00
C TRP A 163 10.90 -2.65 -5.88
N ARG A 164 10.00 -2.60 -4.89
CA ARG A 164 9.99 -3.52 -3.75
C ARG A 164 9.80 -4.98 -4.18
N LEU A 165 8.88 -5.25 -5.10
CA LEU A 165 8.68 -6.61 -5.63
C LEU A 165 9.94 -7.13 -6.33
N LYS A 166 10.68 -6.26 -7.00
CA LYS A 166 11.97 -6.58 -7.62
C LYS A 166 13.05 -6.86 -6.58
N ALA A 167 13.18 -5.99 -5.58
CA ALA A 167 14.19 -6.12 -4.52
C ALA A 167 14.00 -7.38 -3.67
N LEU A 168 12.76 -7.84 -3.48
CA LEU A 168 12.44 -9.06 -2.72
C LEU A 168 12.53 -10.36 -3.55
N GLY A 169 13.08 -10.32 -4.78
CA GLY A 169 13.23 -11.48 -5.64
C GLY A 169 11.92 -12.12 -6.12
N LYS A 170 10.79 -11.45 -5.95
CA LYS A 170 9.44 -11.90 -6.40
C LYS A 170 9.07 -11.40 -7.80
N ALA A 171 10.06 -10.89 -8.52
CA ALA A 171 9.92 -10.41 -9.89
C ALA A 171 10.18 -11.52 -10.89
N CYS A 172 9.81 -11.26 -12.16
CA CYS A 172 9.97 -12.18 -13.27
C CYS A 172 11.33 -12.91 -13.27
N HIS A 173 11.29 -14.20 -13.32
CA HIS A 173 12.34 -15.07 -13.86
C HIS A 173 12.09 -15.25 -15.34
#